data_d28b58ea2bd4eb37a262ab5231ca576b
#
_entry.id   d28b58ea2bd4eb37a262ab5231ca576b
#
_cell.length_a   1.000
_cell.length_b   1.000
_cell.length_c   1.000
_cell.angle_alpha   90.00
_cell.angle_beta   90.00
_cell.angle_gamma   90.00
#
_symmetry.space_group_name_H-M   'P 1'
#
loop_
_entity.id
_entity.type
_entity.pdbx_description
1 polymer ?
#
loop_
_entity_poly.entity_id
_entity_poly.type
_entity_poly.pdbx_seq_one_letter_code
_entity_poly.pdbx_strand_id
1 'polypeptide(L)'
;MIDIELETKLLPYGMTEEVKNLRTSITFAGDNIKSVLFTSTVTNEGKSTITIEIAKSFAELGKKVVLVDTDLRKSILKMKLVSGKMKYGLTHYLSGQCEVDDIIYHNTAEGFENMYVVPTGPSTKTPTELLSSEKLSKLLKDLRQKYDMVIIDTAPIGTVTDAAIVAPSADGAVFIIESGKVNYKVAQKTIEKFEMSGCKVLGIALNKVDKSKNSYGYYKYGKEYGYGYGYGYGNSKV
;
A
#
# COMPACT_ATOMS: atom_id res chain seq x y z
N MET A 1 -15.20 4.11 18.54
CA MET A 1 -14.63 3.65 17.25
C MET A 1 -15.76 2.96 16.50
N ILE A 2 -15.87 3.14 15.21
CA ILE A 2 -16.96 2.60 14.39
C ILE A 2 -16.42 1.39 13.64
N ASP A 3 -17.14 0.25 13.74
CA ASP A 3 -16.78 -0.98 13.04
C ASP A 3 -17.32 -0.96 11.61
N ILE A 4 -16.52 -1.48 10.69
CA ILE A 4 -16.84 -1.68 9.27
C ILE A 4 -16.31 -3.03 8.81
N GLU A 5 -16.82 -3.51 7.70
CA GLU A 5 -16.25 -4.66 6.99
C GLU A 5 -15.91 -4.28 5.56
N LEU A 6 -14.65 -4.50 5.17
CA LEU A 6 -14.19 -4.39 3.79
C LEU A 6 -14.30 -5.74 3.09
N GLU A 7 -14.50 -5.69 1.76
CA GLU A 7 -14.51 -6.87 0.90
C GLU A 7 -13.20 -7.66 1.03
N THR A 8 -13.30 -8.93 1.39
CA THR A 8 -12.19 -9.88 1.42
C THR A 8 -12.20 -10.68 0.13
N LYS A 9 -11.18 -10.52 -0.72
CA LYS A 9 -10.96 -11.41 -1.85
C LYS A 9 -9.88 -12.42 -1.49
N LEU A 10 -10.18 -13.69 -1.70
CA LEU A 10 -9.15 -14.73 -1.64
C LEU A 10 -8.19 -14.50 -2.83
N LEU A 11 -6.98 -14.14 -2.52
CA LEU A 11 -5.93 -14.07 -3.53
C LEU A 11 -5.49 -15.48 -3.94
N PRO A 12 -5.12 -15.69 -5.21
CA PRO A 12 -4.41 -16.89 -5.60
C PRO A 12 -3.15 -17.09 -4.73
N TYR A 13 -2.84 -18.35 -4.37
CA TYR A 13 -1.71 -18.69 -3.50
C TYR A 13 -0.41 -17.98 -3.90
N GLY A 14 -0.05 -17.97 -5.17
CA GLY A 14 1.15 -17.31 -5.65
C GLY A 14 1.17 -15.78 -5.41
N MET A 15 0.00 -15.12 -5.44
CA MET A 15 -0.12 -13.70 -5.16
C MET A 15 -0.02 -13.42 -3.65
N THR A 16 -0.57 -14.30 -2.83
CA THR A 16 -0.44 -14.21 -1.37
C THR A 16 1.01 -14.27 -0.94
N GLU A 17 1.81 -15.19 -1.50
CA GLU A 17 3.24 -15.30 -1.20
C GLU A 17 4.03 -14.07 -1.67
N GLU A 18 3.71 -13.49 -2.83
CA GLU A 18 4.36 -12.26 -3.29
C GLU A 18 4.02 -11.04 -2.41
N VAL A 19 2.81 -10.96 -1.87
CA VAL A 19 2.43 -9.93 -0.87
C VAL A 19 3.25 -10.12 0.42
N LYS A 20 3.42 -11.34 0.91
CA LYS A 20 4.27 -11.64 2.07
C LYS A 20 5.74 -11.29 1.82
N ASN A 21 6.25 -11.56 0.61
CA ASN A 21 7.61 -11.19 0.20
C ASN A 21 7.80 -9.67 0.20
N LEU A 22 6.82 -8.91 -0.34
CA LEU A 22 6.85 -7.46 -0.31
C LEU A 22 6.81 -6.91 1.12
N ARG A 23 5.94 -7.45 1.99
CA ARG A 23 5.90 -7.11 3.42
C ARG A 23 7.26 -7.34 4.08
N THR A 24 7.87 -8.49 3.84
CA THR A 24 9.19 -8.85 4.40
C THR A 24 10.27 -7.88 3.92
N SER A 25 10.24 -7.50 2.64
CA SER A 25 11.17 -6.51 2.07
C SER A 25 11.00 -5.14 2.72
N ILE A 26 9.75 -4.70 2.97
CA ILE A 26 9.47 -3.46 3.70
C ILE A 26 10.01 -3.54 5.14
N THR A 27 9.81 -4.65 5.83
CA THR A 27 10.31 -4.85 7.20
C THR A 27 11.85 -4.77 7.25
N PHE A 28 12.54 -5.32 6.27
CA PHE A 28 14.00 -5.29 6.19
C PHE A 28 14.58 -3.96 5.67
N ALA A 29 13.75 -3.04 5.20
CA ALA A 29 14.20 -1.72 4.77
C ALA A 29 14.74 -0.85 5.94
N GLY A 30 14.39 -1.18 7.18
CA GLY A 30 14.91 -0.56 8.41
C GLY A 30 13.89 -0.59 9.55
N ASP A 31 14.39 -0.73 10.79
CA ASP A 31 13.56 -0.81 12.01
C ASP A 31 12.76 0.48 12.28
N ASN A 32 13.18 1.59 11.73
CA ASN A 32 12.53 2.88 11.86
C ASN A 32 11.42 3.11 10.82
N ILE A 33 11.24 2.22 9.86
CA ILE A 33 10.19 2.30 8.83
C ILE A 33 8.85 1.88 9.45
N LYS A 34 8.02 2.87 9.78
CA LYS A 34 6.66 2.70 10.34
C LYS A 34 5.57 3.30 9.47
N SER A 35 5.92 4.18 8.53
CA SER A 35 4.97 4.75 7.58
C SER A 35 5.47 4.56 6.15
N VAL A 36 4.68 3.88 5.33
CA VAL A 36 5.03 3.55 3.95
C VAL A 36 3.96 4.07 3.00
N LEU A 37 4.42 4.91 2.07
CA LEU A 37 3.58 5.48 1.03
C LEU A 37 3.60 4.57 -0.20
N PHE A 38 2.43 4.30 -0.76
CA PHE A 38 2.28 3.57 -2.01
C PHE A 38 1.78 4.51 -3.11
N THR A 39 2.51 4.54 -4.21
CA THR A 39 2.15 5.28 -5.40
C THR A 39 2.36 4.43 -6.66
N SER A 40 2.00 4.95 -7.81
CA SER A 40 2.19 4.29 -9.11
C SER A 40 2.52 5.31 -10.18
N THR A 41 3.02 4.85 -11.34
CA THR A 41 3.34 5.73 -12.44
C THR A 41 2.10 6.25 -13.14
N VAL A 42 1.11 5.38 -13.37
CA VAL A 42 -0.17 5.73 -14.02
C VAL A 42 -1.35 5.10 -13.27
N THR A 43 -2.55 5.44 -13.70
CA THR A 43 -3.78 4.88 -13.13
C THR A 43 -3.94 3.38 -13.45
N ASN A 44 -4.68 2.65 -12.59
CA ASN A 44 -5.05 1.24 -12.77
C ASN A 44 -3.87 0.25 -12.79
N GLU A 45 -2.75 0.56 -12.16
CA GLU A 45 -1.63 -0.38 -11.97
C GLU A 45 -1.84 -1.37 -10.82
N GLY A 46 -2.99 -1.28 -10.12
CA GLY A 46 -3.34 -2.17 -9.00
C GLY A 46 -2.84 -1.68 -7.65
N LYS A 47 -2.38 -0.43 -7.56
CA LYS A 47 -1.85 0.21 -6.34
C LYS A 47 -2.73 -0.04 -5.12
N SER A 48 -3.95 0.48 -5.09
CA SER A 48 -4.83 0.40 -3.93
C SER A 48 -5.22 -1.04 -3.54
N THR A 49 -5.28 -1.97 -4.51
CA THR A 49 -5.47 -3.39 -4.22
C THR A 49 -4.27 -3.94 -3.45
N ILE A 50 -3.05 -3.71 -3.93
CA ILE A 50 -1.82 -4.15 -3.25
C ILE A 50 -1.68 -3.47 -1.89
N THR A 51 -2.02 -2.18 -1.79
CA THR A 51 -1.96 -1.41 -0.54
C THR A 51 -2.85 -2.01 0.55
N ILE A 52 -4.09 -2.42 0.20
CA ILE A 52 -5.01 -3.11 1.12
C ILE A 52 -4.44 -4.47 1.53
N GLU A 53 -3.92 -5.26 0.59
CA GLU A 53 -3.38 -6.58 0.87
C GLU A 53 -2.10 -6.53 1.72
N ILE A 54 -1.26 -5.53 1.53
CA ILE A 54 -0.10 -5.29 2.40
C ILE A 54 -0.55 -4.90 3.82
N ALA A 55 -1.54 -4.02 3.95
CA ALA A 55 -2.08 -3.66 5.26
C ALA A 55 -2.64 -4.88 5.99
N LYS A 56 -3.42 -5.72 5.27
CA LYS A 56 -3.90 -7.02 5.78
C LYS A 56 -2.75 -7.92 6.20
N SER A 57 -1.75 -8.08 5.35
CA SER A 57 -0.61 -8.97 5.61
C SER A 57 0.21 -8.58 6.85
N PHE A 58 0.30 -7.28 7.18
CA PHE A 58 0.87 -6.82 8.44
C PHE A 58 -0.08 -7.08 9.63
N ALA A 59 -1.40 -6.89 9.46
CA ALA A 59 -2.39 -7.13 10.50
C ALA A 59 -2.47 -8.62 10.91
N GLU A 60 -2.34 -9.54 9.95
CA GLU A 60 -2.26 -11.00 10.19
C GLU A 60 -1.05 -11.40 11.04
N LEU A 61 0.01 -10.60 11.09
CA LEU A 61 1.15 -10.78 12.00
C LEU A 61 0.90 -10.21 13.41
N GLY A 62 -0.33 -9.79 13.72
CA GLY A 62 -0.67 -9.15 14.99
C GLY A 62 -0.22 -7.69 15.10
N LYS A 63 0.26 -7.07 14.02
CA LYS A 63 0.61 -5.65 13.99
C LYS A 63 -0.64 -4.79 13.94
N LYS A 64 -0.67 -3.74 14.75
CA LYS A 64 -1.73 -2.73 14.67
C LYS A 64 -1.47 -1.80 13.49
N VAL A 65 -2.27 -1.94 12.44
CA VAL A 65 -2.07 -1.27 11.14
C VAL A 65 -3.15 -0.24 10.88
N VAL A 66 -2.79 0.91 10.34
CA VAL A 66 -3.76 1.85 9.79
C VAL A 66 -3.49 2.11 8.31
N LEU A 67 -4.52 1.90 7.48
CA LEU A 67 -4.53 2.27 6.07
C LEU A 67 -5.15 3.67 5.92
N VAL A 68 -4.37 4.61 5.40
CA VAL A 68 -4.83 5.99 5.13
C VAL A 68 -4.96 6.19 3.63
N ASP A 69 -6.18 6.39 3.16
CA ASP A 69 -6.44 6.67 1.75
C ASP A 69 -6.37 8.18 1.49
N THR A 70 -5.29 8.60 0.85
CA THR A 70 -5.04 10.00 0.46
C THR A 70 -5.30 10.26 -1.03
N ASP A 71 -5.81 9.27 -1.80
CA ASP A 71 -6.26 9.49 -3.18
C ASP A 71 -7.63 10.18 -3.20
N LEU A 72 -7.64 11.47 -2.83
CA LEU A 72 -8.85 12.29 -2.76
C LEU A 72 -9.55 12.48 -4.12
N ARG A 73 -8.93 11.97 -5.21
CA ARG A 73 -9.46 12.10 -6.57
C ARG A 73 -10.22 10.86 -7.01
N LYS A 74 -9.71 9.66 -6.68
CA LYS A 74 -10.27 8.38 -7.16
C LYS A 74 -10.07 7.24 -6.16
N SER A 75 -10.64 7.39 -4.97
CA SER A 75 -10.63 6.32 -3.98
C SER A 75 -11.47 5.12 -4.43
N ILE A 76 -10.92 3.91 -4.23
CA ILE A 76 -11.66 2.66 -4.40
C ILE A 76 -12.12 2.05 -3.07
N LEU A 77 -11.63 2.58 -1.95
CA LEU A 77 -11.86 2.00 -0.63
C LEU A 77 -13.34 1.96 -0.25
N LYS A 78 -14.08 3.04 -0.58
CA LYS A 78 -15.51 3.12 -0.34
C LYS A 78 -16.31 2.05 -1.12
N MET A 79 -15.84 1.68 -2.32
CA MET A 79 -16.47 0.64 -3.14
C MET A 79 -16.26 -0.78 -2.58
N LYS A 80 -15.29 -0.93 -1.68
CA LYS A 80 -14.97 -2.20 -1.00
C LYS A 80 -15.69 -2.35 0.34
N LEU A 81 -16.51 -1.40 0.74
CA LEU A 81 -17.30 -1.48 1.97
C LEU A 81 -18.45 -2.48 1.77
N VAL A 82 -18.45 -3.54 2.60
CA VAL A 82 -19.49 -4.58 2.62
C VAL A 82 -20.54 -4.28 3.69
N SER A 83 -20.08 -3.93 4.88
CA SER A 83 -20.97 -3.57 5.99
C SER A 83 -20.45 -2.38 6.81
N GLY A 84 -21.34 -1.78 7.61
CA GLY A 84 -21.04 -0.57 8.35
C GLY A 84 -21.25 0.71 7.53
N LYS A 85 -20.87 1.85 8.09
CA LYS A 85 -21.04 3.17 7.45
C LYS A 85 -19.85 4.08 7.73
N MET A 86 -19.16 4.50 6.68
CA MET A 86 -18.15 5.55 6.75
C MET A 86 -18.80 6.93 6.60
N LYS A 87 -19.15 7.55 7.73
CA LYS A 87 -19.83 8.86 7.75
C LYS A 87 -18.87 9.99 7.39
N TYR A 88 -17.70 9.98 7.99
CA TYR A 88 -16.66 10.98 7.79
C TYR A 88 -15.42 10.36 7.16
N GLY A 89 -14.52 11.16 6.64
CA GLY A 89 -13.27 10.74 6.08
C GLY A 89 -12.26 11.89 6.05
N LEU A 90 -11.11 11.66 5.45
CA LEU A 90 -9.96 12.55 5.47
C LEU A 90 -10.31 13.97 5.01
N THR A 91 -11.11 14.14 3.95
CA THR A 91 -11.54 15.47 3.47
C THR A 91 -12.35 16.25 4.50
N HIS A 92 -13.22 15.59 5.28
CA HIS A 92 -13.96 16.24 6.36
C HIS A 92 -13.03 16.73 7.46
N TYR A 93 -12.09 15.87 7.90
CA TYR A 93 -11.12 16.22 8.93
C TYR A 93 -10.21 17.37 8.49
N LEU A 94 -9.63 17.28 7.29
CA LEU A 94 -8.73 18.33 6.76
C LEU A 94 -9.46 19.67 6.60
N SER A 95 -10.76 19.64 6.29
CA SER A 95 -11.63 20.84 6.20
C SER A 95 -12.14 21.31 7.58
N GLY A 96 -11.80 20.66 8.68
CA GLY A 96 -12.21 21.06 10.03
C GLY A 96 -13.66 20.74 10.38
N GLN A 97 -14.28 19.75 9.71
CA GLN A 97 -15.70 19.39 9.90
C GLN A 97 -15.90 18.25 10.92
N CYS A 98 -14.84 17.59 11.35
CA CYS A 98 -14.86 16.51 12.34
C CYS A 98 -13.49 16.32 12.97
N GLU A 99 -13.41 15.52 14.03
CA GLU A 99 -12.19 15.20 14.75
C GLU A 99 -11.53 13.92 14.20
N VAL A 100 -10.29 13.62 14.62
CA VAL A 100 -9.50 12.46 14.16
C VAL A 100 -10.22 11.14 14.45
N ASP A 101 -10.83 11.01 15.63
CA ASP A 101 -11.50 9.76 16.04
C ASP A 101 -12.78 9.48 15.23
N ASP A 102 -13.34 10.48 14.57
CA ASP A 102 -14.51 10.33 13.69
C ASP A 102 -14.18 9.71 12.32
N ILE A 103 -12.91 9.73 11.92
CA ILE A 103 -12.45 9.26 10.61
C ILE A 103 -11.69 7.93 10.66
N ILE A 104 -11.44 7.38 11.85
CA ILE A 104 -10.74 6.11 12.02
C ILE A 104 -11.77 5.01 12.25
N TYR A 105 -11.82 4.06 11.32
CA TYR A 105 -12.72 2.91 11.36
C TYR A 105 -11.94 1.63 11.63
N HIS A 106 -12.52 0.74 12.45
CA HIS A 106 -11.96 -0.58 12.70
C HIS A 106 -12.54 -1.58 11.69
N ASN A 107 -11.68 -2.30 10.99
CA ASN A 107 -12.14 -3.33 10.07
C ASN A 107 -12.27 -4.67 10.80
N THR A 108 -13.51 -5.19 10.89
CA THR A 108 -13.84 -6.43 11.59
C THR A 108 -13.95 -7.65 10.68
N ALA A 109 -13.69 -7.50 9.38
CA ALA A 109 -13.67 -8.63 8.46
C ALA A 109 -12.56 -9.64 8.85
N GLU A 110 -12.80 -10.91 8.60
CA GLU A 110 -11.87 -12.00 8.90
C GLU A 110 -10.47 -11.76 8.30
N GLY A 111 -9.44 -11.84 9.12
CA GLY A 111 -8.04 -11.57 8.77
C GLY A 111 -7.65 -10.09 8.76
N PHE A 112 -8.55 -9.19 9.21
CA PHE A 112 -8.29 -7.75 9.29
C PHE A 112 -8.46 -7.18 10.72
N GLU A 113 -8.53 -8.03 11.73
CA GLU A 113 -8.89 -7.67 13.11
C GLU A 113 -7.97 -6.60 13.74
N ASN A 114 -6.74 -6.48 13.24
CA ASN A 114 -5.78 -5.46 13.67
C ASN A 114 -5.65 -4.31 12.66
N MET A 115 -6.56 -4.23 11.68
CA MET A 115 -6.51 -3.21 10.64
C MET A 115 -7.53 -2.10 10.88
N TYR A 116 -7.04 -0.88 10.80
CA TYR A 116 -7.83 0.34 10.87
C TYR A 116 -7.77 1.08 9.55
N VAL A 117 -8.77 1.89 9.26
CA VAL A 117 -8.91 2.56 7.97
C VAL A 117 -9.30 4.01 8.16
N VAL A 118 -8.63 4.91 7.43
CA VAL A 118 -9.01 6.31 7.27
C VAL A 118 -9.41 6.51 5.80
N PRO A 119 -10.71 6.54 5.47
CA PRO A 119 -11.19 6.73 4.11
C PRO A 119 -11.04 8.19 3.67
N THR A 120 -11.05 8.43 2.36
CA THR A 120 -10.97 9.79 1.79
C THR A 120 -12.10 10.73 2.21
N GLY A 121 -13.33 10.22 2.34
CA GLY A 121 -14.54 11.03 2.47
C GLY A 121 -15.12 11.46 1.11
N PRO A 122 -15.83 12.60 1.03
CA PRO A 122 -16.37 13.11 -0.23
C PRO A 122 -15.27 13.64 -1.15
N SER A 123 -15.54 13.64 -2.45
CA SER A 123 -14.65 14.26 -3.43
C SER A 123 -14.53 15.77 -3.19
N THR A 124 -13.36 16.33 -3.48
CA THR A 124 -13.07 17.77 -3.34
C THR A 124 -12.57 18.36 -4.65
N LYS A 125 -12.75 19.68 -4.81
CA LYS A 125 -12.20 20.43 -5.95
C LYS A 125 -10.73 20.86 -5.68
N THR A 126 -10.30 20.83 -4.44
CA THR A 126 -8.97 21.29 -3.98
C THR A 126 -8.19 20.21 -3.24
N PRO A 127 -7.95 19.02 -3.86
CA PRO A 127 -7.27 17.92 -3.18
C PRO A 127 -5.83 18.29 -2.80
N THR A 128 -5.13 19.01 -3.66
CA THR A 128 -3.72 19.39 -3.45
C THR A 128 -3.57 20.30 -2.24
N GLU A 129 -4.45 21.29 -2.09
CA GLU A 129 -4.46 22.23 -0.95
C GLU A 129 -4.76 21.53 0.37
N LEU A 130 -5.72 20.60 0.37
CA LEU A 130 -6.03 19.80 1.55
C LEU A 130 -4.84 18.90 1.95
N LEU A 131 -4.22 18.24 0.98
CA LEU A 131 -3.07 17.37 1.23
C LEU A 131 -1.80 18.15 1.66
N SER A 132 -1.67 19.41 1.26
CA SER A 132 -0.57 20.30 1.68
C SER A 132 -0.76 20.89 3.08
N SER A 133 -1.89 20.63 3.74
CA SER A 133 -2.18 21.22 5.05
C SER A 133 -1.33 20.62 6.17
N GLU A 134 -0.96 21.44 7.16
CA GLU A 134 -0.29 21.00 8.38
C GLU A 134 -1.11 19.93 9.14
N LYS A 135 -2.44 19.96 9.00
CA LYS A 135 -3.33 18.95 9.59
C LYS A 135 -3.02 17.54 9.11
N LEU A 136 -2.71 17.36 7.80
CA LEU A 136 -2.35 16.03 7.29
C LEU A 136 -1.01 15.56 7.86
N SER A 137 0.02 16.39 7.85
CA SER A 137 1.33 16.06 8.40
C SER A 137 1.25 15.71 9.89
N LYS A 138 0.46 16.46 10.66
CA LYS A 138 0.18 16.16 12.07
C LYS A 138 -0.54 14.84 12.24
N LEU A 139 -1.62 14.59 11.47
CA LEU A 139 -2.35 13.32 11.51
C LEU A 139 -1.43 12.13 11.26
N LEU A 140 -0.64 12.16 10.18
CA LEU A 140 0.27 11.05 9.84
C LEU A 140 1.34 10.83 10.92
N LYS A 141 1.86 11.89 11.52
CA LYS A 141 2.80 11.82 12.65
C LYS A 141 2.14 11.18 13.89
N ASP A 142 0.91 11.56 14.23
CA ASP A 142 0.17 11.03 15.37
C ASP A 142 -0.18 9.55 15.13
N LEU A 143 -0.60 9.19 13.92
CA LEU A 143 -0.86 7.79 13.54
C LEU A 143 0.42 6.94 13.62
N ARG A 144 1.57 7.46 13.18
CA ARG A 144 2.87 6.77 13.28
C ARG A 144 3.29 6.47 14.72
N GLN A 145 2.82 7.25 15.69
CA GLN A 145 3.05 6.97 17.12
C GLN A 145 2.10 5.95 17.70
N LYS A 146 0.84 5.91 17.20
CA LYS A 146 -0.27 5.09 17.74
C LYS A 146 -0.34 3.68 17.13
N TYR A 147 0.20 3.51 15.92
CA TYR A 147 0.14 2.25 15.14
C TYR A 147 1.54 1.70 14.90
N ASP A 148 1.62 0.36 14.76
CA ASP A 148 2.88 -0.31 14.41
C ASP A 148 3.28 -0.06 12.96
N MET A 149 2.26 0.10 12.08
CA MET A 149 2.46 0.38 10.66
C MET A 149 1.36 1.32 10.14
N VAL A 150 1.77 2.36 9.43
CA VAL A 150 0.90 3.28 8.69
C VAL A 150 1.11 3.05 7.19
N ILE A 151 0.09 2.57 6.52
CA ILE A 151 0.10 2.35 5.07
C ILE A 151 -0.65 3.51 4.42
N ILE A 152 -0.01 4.23 3.51
CA ILE A 152 -0.56 5.44 2.89
C ILE A 152 -0.81 5.16 1.41
N ASP A 153 -2.07 5.10 1.00
CA ASP A 153 -2.46 4.97 -0.41
C ASP A 153 -2.59 6.37 -1.03
N THR A 154 -1.94 6.63 -2.18
CA THR A 154 -1.92 7.95 -2.82
C THR A 154 -2.40 7.88 -4.27
N ALA A 155 -2.67 9.03 -4.88
CA ALA A 155 -2.87 9.11 -6.33
C ALA A 155 -1.58 8.77 -7.10
N PRO A 156 -1.67 8.30 -8.37
CA PRO A 156 -0.50 8.02 -9.21
C PRO A 156 0.35 9.28 -9.44
N ILE A 157 1.63 9.24 -9.06
CA ILE A 157 2.54 10.39 -9.17
C ILE A 157 2.79 10.84 -10.61
N GLY A 158 2.74 9.95 -11.58
CA GLY A 158 2.89 10.30 -13.00
C GLY A 158 1.70 11.08 -13.56
N THR A 159 0.58 11.13 -12.83
CA THR A 159 -0.64 11.83 -13.23
C THR A 159 -0.82 13.16 -12.49
N VAL A 160 -0.54 13.15 -11.17
CA VAL A 160 -0.73 14.31 -10.27
C VAL A 160 0.39 14.38 -9.24
N THR A 161 0.59 15.54 -8.64
CA THR A 161 1.67 15.78 -7.67
C THR A 161 1.34 15.35 -6.23
N ASP A 162 0.14 14.86 -5.99
CA ASP A 162 -0.41 14.57 -4.65
C ASP A 162 0.51 13.64 -3.84
N ALA A 163 1.04 12.58 -4.46
CA ALA A 163 1.98 11.67 -3.81
C ALA A 163 3.27 12.37 -3.34
N ALA A 164 3.81 13.31 -4.14
CA ALA A 164 5.01 14.08 -3.77
C ALA A 164 4.74 15.04 -2.60
N ILE A 165 3.52 15.53 -2.46
CA ILE A 165 3.11 16.40 -1.35
C ILE A 165 3.00 15.60 -0.05
N VAL A 166 2.46 14.39 -0.10
CA VAL A 166 2.33 13.49 1.06
C VAL A 166 3.66 12.87 1.47
N ALA A 167 4.56 12.67 0.51
CA ALA A 167 5.83 11.95 0.64
C ALA A 167 6.71 12.38 1.85
N PRO A 168 6.88 13.69 2.18
CA PRO A 168 7.68 14.10 3.34
C PRO A 168 7.14 13.61 4.70
N SER A 169 5.89 13.15 4.75
CA SER A 169 5.26 12.62 5.97
C SER A 169 5.38 11.09 6.10
N ALA A 170 6.07 10.43 5.16
CA ALA A 170 6.31 8.99 5.17
C ALA A 170 7.79 8.66 5.39
N ASP A 171 8.09 7.51 6.00
CA ASP A 171 9.47 7.02 6.19
C ASP A 171 10.06 6.46 4.90
N GLY A 172 9.20 6.06 3.95
CA GLY A 172 9.60 5.58 2.64
C GLY A 172 8.43 5.32 1.72
N ALA A 173 8.73 5.07 0.45
CA ALA A 173 7.73 4.84 -0.58
C ALA A 173 7.98 3.55 -1.36
N VAL A 174 6.91 2.89 -1.77
CA VAL A 174 6.90 1.76 -2.70
C VAL A 174 6.15 2.14 -3.96
N PHE A 175 6.76 1.91 -5.11
CA PHE A 175 6.12 2.11 -6.41
C PHE A 175 5.47 0.82 -6.89
N ILE A 176 4.20 0.88 -7.26
CA ILE A 176 3.50 -0.22 -7.92
C ILE A 176 3.48 0.07 -9.41
N ILE A 177 4.09 -0.82 -10.20
CA ILE A 177 4.19 -0.68 -11.66
C ILE A 177 3.59 -1.92 -12.32
N GLU A 178 2.67 -1.74 -13.26
CA GLU A 178 2.12 -2.82 -14.05
C GLU A 178 3.11 -3.27 -15.13
N SER A 179 3.40 -4.56 -15.18
CA SER A 179 4.30 -5.15 -16.17
C SER A 179 3.86 -4.85 -17.59
N GLY A 180 4.77 -4.30 -18.39
CA GLY A 180 4.54 -4.01 -19.81
C GLY A 180 3.64 -2.79 -20.10
N LYS A 181 3.15 -2.07 -19.07
CA LYS A 181 2.24 -0.94 -19.27
C LYS A 181 2.95 0.38 -19.50
N VAL A 182 4.04 0.61 -18.79
CA VAL A 182 4.81 1.86 -18.85
C VAL A 182 6.20 1.58 -19.37
N ASN A 183 6.70 2.47 -20.25
CA ASN A 183 8.07 2.39 -20.72
C ASN A 183 9.04 2.58 -19.53
N TYR A 184 10.08 1.76 -19.46
CA TYR A 184 11.11 1.81 -18.40
C TYR A 184 11.66 3.23 -18.17
N LYS A 185 12.02 3.97 -19.24
CA LYS A 185 12.56 5.33 -19.11
C LYS A 185 11.55 6.31 -18.51
N VAL A 186 10.25 6.12 -18.77
CA VAL A 186 9.18 6.94 -18.17
C VAL A 186 9.03 6.62 -16.68
N ALA A 187 9.03 5.32 -16.32
CA ALA A 187 8.98 4.90 -14.94
C ALA A 187 10.19 5.44 -14.15
N GLN A 188 11.40 5.28 -14.69
CA GLN A 188 12.63 5.78 -14.08
C GLN A 188 12.58 7.30 -13.82
N LYS A 189 12.24 8.11 -14.82
CA LYS A 189 12.10 9.57 -14.66
C LYS A 189 11.05 9.95 -13.64
N THR A 190 9.95 9.19 -13.54
CA THR A 190 8.90 9.42 -12.56
C THR A 190 9.40 9.16 -11.14
N ILE A 191 10.18 8.11 -10.94
CA ILE A 191 10.80 7.76 -9.65
C ILE A 191 11.84 8.82 -9.27
N GLU A 192 12.76 9.18 -10.16
CA GLU A 192 13.76 10.23 -9.95
C GLU A 192 13.10 11.55 -9.53
N LYS A 193 12.02 11.95 -10.21
CA LYS A 193 11.24 13.13 -9.84
C LYS A 193 10.58 13.02 -8.45
N PHE A 194 10.10 11.83 -8.09
CA PHE A 194 9.52 11.60 -6.77
C PHE A 194 10.57 11.71 -5.66
N GLU A 195 11.77 11.18 -5.88
CA GLU A 195 12.88 11.24 -4.92
C GLU A 195 13.27 12.70 -4.56
N MET A 196 13.02 13.65 -5.47
CA MET A 196 13.20 15.09 -5.18
C MET A 196 12.23 15.61 -4.07
N SER A 197 11.18 14.87 -3.72
CA SER A 197 10.32 15.18 -2.56
C SER A 197 11.00 14.92 -1.21
N GLY A 198 12.19 14.30 -1.20
CA GLY A 198 12.94 13.93 0.01
C GLY A 198 12.50 12.61 0.64
N CYS A 199 11.51 11.90 0.09
CA CYS A 199 11.10 10.60 0.58
C CYS A 199 11.94 9.48 -0.07
N LYS A 200 12.49 8.57 0.75
CA LYS A 200 13.26 7.43 0.28
C LYS A 200 12.38 6.45 -0.49
N VAL A 201 12.78 6.06 -1.70
CA VAL A 201 12.16 4.94 -2.41
C VAL A 201 12.71 3.63 -1.87
N LEU A 202 11.85 2.82 -1.24
CA LEU A 202 12.21 1.52 -0.66
C LEU A 202 12.34 0.45 -1.73
N GLY A 203 11.54 0.58 -2.80
CA GLY A 203 11.57 -0.37 -3.91
C GLY A 203 10.41 -0.21 -4.87
N ILE A 204 10.39 -1.12 -5.84
CA ILE A 204 9.35 -1.22 -6.87
C ILE A 204 8.72 -2.61 -6.78
N ALA A 205 7.39 -2.68 -6.73
CA ALA A 205 6.64 -3.91 -6.87
C ALA A 205 6.06 -4.01 -8.28
N LEU A 206 6.54 -4.97 -9.06
CA LEU A 206 6.03 -5.22 -10.40
C LEU A 206 4.74 -6.03 -10.31
N ASN A 207 3.64 -5.45 -10.75
CA ASN A 207 2.30 -6.06 -10.68
C ASN A 207 1.84 -6.60 -12.04
N LYS A 208 0.86 -7.51 -12.02
CA LYS A 208 0.22 -8.12 -13.20
C LYS A 208 1.23 -8.78 -14.15
N VAL A 209 2.27 -9.40 -13.59
CA VAL A 209 3.29 -10.11 -14.36
C VAL A 209 2.66 -11.36 -14.98
N ASP A 210 2.70 -11.46 -16.30
CA ASP A 210 2.30 -12.67 -17.03
C ASP A 210 3.42 -13.70 -16.97
N LYS A 211 3.27 -14.68 -16.07
CA LYS A 211 4.28 -15.75 -15.88
C LYS A 211 4.40 -16.65 -17.12
N SER A 212 3.41 -16.69 -18.00
CA SER A 212 3.46 -17.50 -19.23
C SER A 212 4.39 -16.93 -20.29
N LYS A 213 4.55 -15.59 -20.31
CA LYS A 213 5.41 -14.89 -21.28
C LYS A 213 6.87 -14.77 -20.82
N ASN A 214 7.15 -14.96 -19.52
CA ASN A 214 8.48 -14.74 -18.92
C ASN A 214 9.22 -16.05 -18.59
N SER A 215 8.89 -17.16 -19.22
CA SER A 215 9.51 -18.49 -18.99
C SER A 215 11.03 -18.52 -19.19
N TYR A 216 11.63 -17.55 -19.87
CA TYR A 216 13.08 -17.52 -20.18
C TYR A 216 13.94 -16.69 -19.20
N GLY A 217 13.37 -15.75 -18.46
CA GLY A 217 14.15 -14.83 -17.60
C GLY A 217 14.27 -15.28 -16.14
N TYR A 218 13.22 -15.85 -15.57
CA TYR A 218 13.15 -16.18 -14.14
C TYR A 218 13.96 -17.44 -13.76
N TYR A 219 14.12 -18.39 -14.68
CA TYR A 219 14.90 -19.61 -14.44
C TYR A 219 16.44 -19.35 -14.36
N LYS A 220 16.92 -18.23 -14.86
CA LYS A 220 18.36 -17.93 -14.87
C LYS A 220 18.83 -17.31 -13.55
N TYR A 221 17.96 -16.50 -12.89
CA TYR A 221 18.31 -15.89 -11.59
C TYR A 221 18.17 -16.85 -10.40
N GLY A 222 17.27 -17.84 -10.45
CA GLY A 222 17.07 -18.84 -9.42
C GLY A 222 18.18 -19.91 -9.35
N LYS A 223 18.98 -20.08 -10.41
CA LYS A 223 20.09 -21.05 -10.43
C LYS A 223 21.41 -20.50 -9.89
N GLU A 224 21.58 -19.20 -9.82
CA GLU A 224 22.84 -18.57 -9.38
C GLU A 224 22.91 -18.35 -7.85
N TYR A 225 21.75 -18.42 -7.14
CA TYR A 225 21.67 -18.33 -5.67
C TYR A 225 20.85 -19.47 -5.06
N GLY A 226 21.02 -20.69 -5.60
CA GLY A 226 20.29 -21.86 -5.14
C GLY A 226 20.90 -22.48 -3.88
N TYR A 227 20.33 -22.24 -2.72
CA TYR A 227 20.39 -23.17 -1.60
C TYR A 227 19.29 -24.24 -1.78
N GLY A 228 19.67 -25.32 -2.42
CA GLY A 228 18.82 -26.51 -2.56
C GLY A 228 18.79 -27.31 -1.27
N TYR A 229 17.69 -27.28 -0.55
CA TYR A 229 17.35 -28.35 0.39
C TYR A 229 16.40 -29.33 -0.31
N GLY A 230 17.00 -30.32 -0.98
CA GLY A 230 16.30 -31.48 -1.50
C GLY A 230 16.17 -32.54 -0.40
N TYR A 231 14.97 -32.72 0.16
CA TYR A 231 14.65 -33.93 0.91
C TYR A 231 14.19 -34.99 -0.10
N GLY A 232 15.13 -35.86 -0.48
CA GLY A 232 14.84 -37.08 -1.21
C GLY A 232 14.27 -38.14 -0.28
N TYR A 233 13.01 -38.53 -0.42
CA TYR A 233 12.49 -39.78 0.11
C TYR A 233 12.77 -40.88 -0.92
N GLY A 234 13.77 -41.71 -0.59
CA GLY A 234 14.06 -42.95 -1.31
C GLY A 234 12.99 -44.00 -1.02
N ASN A 235 12.28 -44.45 -2.04
CA ASN A 235 11.53 -45.69 -1.99
C ASN A 235 12.47 -46.86 -2.22
N SER A 236 12.71 -47.66 -1.20
CA SER A 236 13.30 -49.01 -1.33
C SER A 236 12.17 -50.00 -1.60
N LYS A 237 12.17 -50.61 -2.77
CA LYS A 237 11.47 -51.88 -3.01
C LYS A 237 12.38 -53.00 -2.57
N VAL A 238 11.88 -53.87 -1.74
CA VAL A 238 11.98 -55.35 -1.79
C VAL A 238 10.65 -55.88 -1.28
#